data_b5144a529071c758d3bfe1493455c6af
#
_entry.id   b5144a529071c758d3bfe1493455c6af
#
_cell.length_a   1.000
_cell.length_b   1.000
_cell.length_c   1.000
_cell.angle_alpha   90.00
_cell.angle_beta   90.00
_cell.angle_gamma   90.00
#
_symmetry.space_group_name_H-M   'P 1'
#
loop_
_entity.id
_entity.type
_entity.pdbx_description
1 polymer ?
#
loop_
_entity_poly.entity_id
_entity_poly.type
_entity_poly.pdbx_seq_one_letter_code
_entity_poly.pdbx_strand_id
1 'polypeptide(L)'
;AGEKTEEGYRYRIIEETLWEKEFSEVRTRKTLTDFEKIHPAKTRGLAEDYLPDDVSIIIARNKQIQEKLLIQSMLSFTNRNVLPVTTAVPLEIVTFLDPSVEKLCFVEKEQERQIYLKFFGSDGILLNHADELNQFLSSGTIKGMIAFSMAQDVLKKGGYLIMDEIENHFNKEIVATLLRFFMDAKLNSHGGILIFTTHYPEILDEYERNDAIYILRNQNGITAENLSALIKAAYWKERFQAMRPISV
;
A
#
# COMPACT_ATOMS: atom_id res chain seq x y z
N ALA A 1 -8.75 -20.21 3.82
CA ALA A 1 -9.30 -20.55 5.11
C ALA A 1 -8.19 -20.79 6.13
N GLY A 2 -8.43 -20.46 7.40
CA GLY A 2 -7.51 -20.74 8.50
C GLY A 2 -7.97 -21.95 9.27
N GLU A 3 -7.06 -22.88 9.54
CA GLU A 3 -7.28 -24.03 10.42
C GLU A 3 -6.47 -23.82 11.70
N LYS A 4 -7.09 -24.11 12.85
CA LYS A 4 -6.39 -24.06 14.15
C LYS A 4 -5.63 -25.40 14.32
N THR A 5 -4.32 -25.31 14.47
CA THR A 5 -3.45 -26.45 14.79
C THR A 5 -2.96 -26.37 16.23
N GLU A 6 -2.33 -27.41 16.76
CA GLU A 6 -1.73 -27.40 18.10
C GLU A 6 -0.61 -26.35 18.23
N GLU A 7 0.03 -25.95 17.11
CA GLU A 7 1.11 -24.95 17.05
C GLU A 7 0.63 -23.52 16.73
N GLY A 8 -0.70 -23.31 16.50
CA GLY A 8 -1.28 -22.02 16.16
C GLY A 8 -2.29 -22.10 15.01
N TYR A 9 -2.45 -20.97 14.26
CA TYR A 9 -3.30 -20.93 13.09
C TYR A 9 -2.48 -21.20 11.84
N ARG A 10 -2.91 -22.20 11.04
CA ARG A 10 -2.40 -22.44 9.69
C ARG A 10 -3.41 -21.91 8.68
N TYR A 11 -2.93 -21.12 7.74
CA TYR A 11 -3.74 -20.60 6.64
C TYR A 11 -3.44 -21.39 5.37
N ARG A 12 -4.49 -21.72 4.62
CA ARG A 12 -4.34 -22.29 3.28
C ARG A 12 -5.24 -21.59 2.30
N ILE A 13 -4.78 -21.52 1.05
CA ILE A 13 -5.54 -21.00 -0.08
C ILE A 13 -6.49 -22.10 -0.54
N ILE A 14 -7.80 -21.90 -0.42
CA ILE A 14 -8.83 -22.85 -0.86
C ILE A 14 -9.11 -22.67 -2.34
N GLU A 15 -9.20 -21.44 -2.77
CA GLU A 15 -9.51 -21.06 -4.14
C GLU A 15 -8.70 -19.83 -4.52
N GLU A 16 -8.11 -19.85 -5.68
CA GLU A 16 -7.33 -18.74 -6.22
C GLU A 16 -7.48 -18.72 -7.74
N THR A 17 -7.79 -17.53 -8.26
CA THR A 17 -7.89 -17.27 -9.69
C THR A 17 -7.10 -16.02 -10.03
N LEU A 18 -6.15 -16.16 -10.96
CA LEU A 18 -5.36 -15.05 -11.47
C LEU A 18 -5.93 -14.60 -12.81
N TRP A 19 -6.28 -13.33 -12.89
CA TRP A 19 -6.74 -12.67 -14.09
C TRP A 19 -5.65 -11.75 -14.62
N GLU A 20 -5.28 -11.89 -15.88
CA GLU A 20 -4.24 -11.10 -16.52
C GLU A 20 -4.84 -10.33 -17.70
N LYS A 21 -4.35 -9.12 -17.93
CA LYS A 21 -4.71 -8.29 -19.06
C LYS A 21 -3.52 -7.44 -19.49
N GLU A 22 -3.29 -7.34 -20.79
CA GLU A 22 -2.30 -6.44 -21.34
C GLU A 22 -2.73 -4.98 -21.18
N PHE A 23 -1.80 -4.10 -20.83
CA PHE A 23 -2.10 -2.67 -20.66
C PHE A 23 -2.68 -2.05 -21.94
N SER A 24 -2.23 -2.51 -23.10
CA SER A 24 -2.72 -2.08 -24.43
C SER A 24 -4.21 -2.35 -24.65
N GLU A 25 -4.81 -3.28 -23.92
CA GLU A 25 -6.23 -3.65 -24.00
C GLU A 25 -7.12 -2.77 -23.11
N VAL A 26 -6.50 -2.00 -22.20
CA VAL A 26 -7.20 -1.07 -21.31
C VAL A 26 -7.45 0.24 -22.07
N ARG A 27 -8.57 0.34 -22.77
CA ARG A 27 -8.93 1.52 -23.56
C ARG A 27 -9.85 2.49 -22.83
N THR A 28 -10.61 1.99 -21.87
CA THR A 28 -11.60 2.77 -21.12
C THR A 28 -11.66 2.27 -19.68
N ARG A 29 -12.26 3.07 -18.80
CA ARG A 29 -12.51 2.68 -17.39
C ARG A 29 -13.29 1.34 -17.28
N LYS A 30 -14.23 1.09 -18.20
CA LYS A 30 -15.02 -0.15 -18.23
C LYS A 30 -14.13 -1.35 -18.60
N THR A 31 -13.19 -1.17 -19.51
CA THR A 31 -12.28 -2.25 -19.93
C THR A 31 -11.20 -2.54 -18.89
N LEU A 32 -10.96 -1.65 -17.93
CA LEU A 32 -10.02 -1.89 -16.82
C LEU A 32 -10.45 -3.07 -15.94
N THR A 33 -11.74 -3.22 -15.70
CA THR A 33 -12.32 -4.22 -14.78
C THR A 33 -13.04 -5.38 -15.48
N ASP A 34 -13.14 -5.36 -16.83
CA ASP A 34 -13.78 -6.40 -17.63
C ASP A 34 -12.73 -7.44 -18.05
N PHE A 35 -12.52 -8.45 -17.22
CA PHE A 35 -11.58 -9.55 -17.49
C PHE A 35 -12.24 -10.75 -18.20
N GLU A 36 -13.55 -10.91 -18.08
CA GLU A 36 -14.26 -12.13 -18.52
C GLU A 36 -14.20 -12.37 -20.03
N LYS A 37 -14.06 -11.30 -20.83
CA LYS A 37 -14.14 -11.38 -22.30
C LYS A 37 -12.78 -11.55 -22.97
N ILE A 38 -11.68 -11.35 -22.28
CA ILE A 38 -10.38 -11.13 -22.90
C ILE A 38 -9.39 -12.25 -22.60
N HIS A 39 -9.36 -12.77 -21.37
CA HIS A 39 -8.39 -13.80 -20.99
C HIS A 39 -8.98 -14.90 -20.13
N PRO A 40 -8.60 -16.17 -20.40
CA PRO A 40 -8.90 -17.23 -19.48
C PRO A 40 -8.16 -16.99 -18.16
N ALA A 41 -8.90 -16.97 -17.07
CA ALA A 41 -8.32 -16.93 -15.76
C ALA A 41 -7.44 -18.17 -15.53
N LYS A 42 -6.28 -17.98 -14.92
CA LYS A 42 -5.50 -19.06 -14.38
C LYS A 42 -6.05 -19.42 -13.01
N THR A 43 -6.55 -20.63 -12.87
CA THR A 43 -6.91 -21.19 -11.57
C THR A 43 -5.76 -22.04 -11.05
N ARG A 44 -5.64 -22.12 -9.73
CA ARG A 44 -4.74 -23.07 -9.08
C ARG A 44 -5.09 -24.48 -9.53
N GLY A 45 -4.19 -25.15 -10.22
CA GLY A 45 -4.38 -26.45 -10.82
C GLY A 45 -3.21 -27.40 -10.56
N LEU A 46 -3.21 -28.56 -11.21
CA LEU A 46 -2.19 -29.60 -11.03
C LEU A 46 -0.74 -29.12 -11.18
N ALA A 47 -0.48 -28.11 -12.02
CA ALA A 47 0.86 -27.55 -12.19
C ALA A 47 1.34 -26.74 -10.95
N GLU A 48 0.41 -26.24 -10.18
CA GLU A 48 0.63 -25.48 -8.96
C GLU A 48 0.51 -26.33 -7.68
N ASP A 49 0.20 -27.62 -7.79
CA ASP A 49 0.09 -28.55 -6.66
C ASP A 49 1.42 -28.74 -5.90
N TYR A 50 2.54 -28.38 -6.55
CA TYR A 50 3.85 -28.33 -5.90
C TYR A 50 4.10 -27.08 -5.05
N LEU A 51 3.20 -26.09 -5.11
CA LEU A 51 3.29 -24.91 -4.25
C LEU A 51 2.69 -25.25 -2.88
N PRO A 52 3.30 -24.77 -1.78
CA PRO A 52 2.70 -24.84 -0.47
C PRO A 52 1.29 -24.24 -0.47
N ASP A 53 0.39 -24.76 0.36
CA ASP A 53 -1.02 -24.35 0.41
C ASP A 53 -1.24 -22.88 0.79
N ASP A 54 -0.25 -22.24 1.38
CA ASP A 54 -0.25 -20.84 1.80
C ASP A 54 0.46 -19.90 0.80
N VAL A 55 0.96 -20.43 -0.32
CA VAL A 55 1.67 -19.66 -1.36
C VAL A 55 0.79 -19.43 -2.57
N SER A 56 0.64 -18.16 -2.98
CA SER A 56 -0.14 -17.73 -4.15
C SER A 56 0.48 -18.18 -5.48
N ILE A 57 -0.36 -18.55 -6.46
CA ILE A 57 0.06 -18.89 -7.84
C ILE A 57 0.74 -17.70 -8.55
N ILE A 58 0.54 -16.46 -8.10
CA ILE A 58 1.22 -15.29 -8.62
C ILE A 58 2.74 -15.39 -8.47
N ILE A 59 3.21 -16.08 -7.43
CA ILE A 59 4.65 -16.29 -7.21
C ILE A 59 5.24 -17.18 -8.31
N ALA A 60 4.55 -18.29 -8.65
CA ALA A 60 4.96 -19.15 -9.75
C ALA A 60 4.94 -18.41 -11.09
N ARG A 61 3.90 -17.61 -11.31
CA ARG A 61 3.77 -16.78 -12.53
C ARG A 61 4.90 -15.77 -12.66
N ASN A 62 5.24 -15.05 -11.60
CA ASN A 62 6.33 -14.08 -11.59
C ASN A 62 7.70 -14.71 -11.85
N LYS A 63 7.92 -15.94 -11.38
CA LYS A 63 9.15 -16.69 -11.69
C LYS A 63 9.24 -17.05 -13.18
N GLN A 64 8.11 -17.30 -13.85
CA GLN A 64 8.08 -17.63 -15.27
C GLN A 64 8.31 -16.41 -16.16
N ILE A 65 7.81 -15.23 -15.78
CA ILE A 65 7.88 -14.01 -16.61
C ILE A 65 9.28 -13.36 -16.60
N GLN A 66 10.19 -13.76 -15.73
CA GLN A 66 11.50 -13.12 -15.50
C GLN A 66 11.44 -11.64 -15.07
N GLU A 67 10.27 -11.01 -15.11
CA GLU A 67 10.06 -9.66 -14.58
C GLU A 67 9.82 -9.73 -13.08
N LYS A 68 10.61 -8.97 -12.33
CA LYS A 68 10.47 -8.88 -10.87
C LYS A 68 9.34 -7.93 -10.54
N LEU A 69 8.23 -8.43 -10.03
CA LEU A 69 7.20 -7.60 -9.44
C LEU A 69 7.72 -6.97 -8.14
N LEU A 70 7.76 -5.65 -8.11
CA LEU A 70 8.11 -4.93 -6.89
C LEU A 70 6.90 -4.93 -5.94
N ILE A 71 7.06 -5.55 -4.79
CA ILE A 71 6.08 -5.49 -3.70
C ILE A 71 6.79 -4.95 -2.46
N GLN A 72 6.38 -3.79 -2.00
CA GLN A 72 6.79 -3.19 -0.75
C GLN A 72 5.64 -3.30 0.25
N SER A 73 5.94 -3.51 1.52
CA SER A 73 4.90 -3.60 2.54
C SER A 73 5.32 -2.94 3.84
N MET A 74 4.37 -2.23 4.47
CA MET A 74 4.48 -1.66 5.79
C MET A 74 3.24 -2.08 6.58
N LEU A 75 3.36 -3.19 7.31
CA LEU A 75 2.27 -3.81 8.05
C LEU A 75 2.32 -3.37 9.53
N SER A 76 1.17 -3.30 10.18
CA SER A 76 1.03 -2.82 11.56
C SER A 76 1.88 -3.60 12.58
N PHE A 77 2.06 -4.91 12.33
CA PHE A 77 2.89 -5.77 13.18
C PHE A 77 4.39 -5.74 12.85
N THR A 78 4.80 -5.07 11.77
CA THR A 78 6.22 -4.94 11.44
C THR A 78 6.82 -3.73 12.15
N ASN A 79 7.67 -3.98 13.14
CA ASN A 79 8.38 -2.91 13.84
C ASN A 79 9.56 -2.42 13.00
N ARG A 80 9.28 -1.58 12.00
CA ARG A 80 10.29 -0.95 11.14
C ARG A 80 10.58 0.47 11.62
N ASN A 81 11.34 0.58 12.71
CA ASN A 81 11.79 1.86 13.23
C ASN A 81 13.25 2.17 12.84
N VAL A 82 13.84 1.41 11.93
CA VAL A 82 15.21 1.58 11.47
C VAL A 82 15.20 1.89 9.99
N LEU A 83 15.70 3.07 9.64
CA LEU A 83 15.87 3.48 8.24
C LEU A 83 16.95 2.61 7.60
N PRO A 84 16.67 1.93 6.46
CA PRO A 84 17.71 1.23 5.73
C PRO A 84 18.82 2.21 5.31
N VAL A 85 20.05 1.95 5.70
CA VAL A 85 21.24 2.82 5.41
C VAL A 85 21.48 3.00 3.90
N THR A 86 20.87 2.17 3.08
CA THR A 86 20.99 2.22 1.63
C THR A 86 20.03 3.20 0.95
N THR A 87 19.06 3.74 1.70
CA THR A 87 17.98 4.53 1.13
C THR A 87 18.21 6.02 1.37
N ALA A 88 18.60 6.74 0.32
CA ALA A 88 18.65 8.19 0.36
C ALA A 88 17.21 8.73 0.30
N VAL A 89 16.75 9.32 1.39
CA VAL A 89 15.47 10.06 1.43
C VAL A 89 15.76 11.49 1.01
N PRO A 90 15.03 12.07 0.03
CA PRO A 90 15.16 13.46 -0.34
C PRO A 90 14.98 14.39 0.87
N LEU A 91 15.78 15.45 0.93
CA LEU A 91 15.74 16.39 2.06
C LEU A 91 14.35 17.04 2.17
N GLU A 92 13.69 17.30 1.06
CA GLU A 92 12.35 17.86 0.99
C GLU A 92 11.32 16.97 1.74
N ILE A 93 11.46 15.67 1.66
CA ILE A 93 10.62 14.73 2.41
C ILE A 93 10.97 14.79 3.89
N VAL A 94 12.25 14.81 4.21
CA VAL A 94 12.71 14.89 5.62
C VAL A 94 12.20 16.17 6.28
N THR A 95 12.36 17.32 5.63
CA THR A 95 11.91 18.62 6.15
C THR A 95 10.39 18.75 6.19
N PHE A 96 9.66 18.08 5.30
CA PHE A 96 8.20 17.97 5.36
C PHE A 96 7.75 17.19 6.60
N LEU A 97 8.45 16.09 6.93
CA LEU A 97 8.14 15.26 8.09
C LEU A 97 8.59 15.89 9.41
N ASP A 98 9.72 16.58 9.39
CA ASP A 98 10.30 17.27 10.53
C ASP A 98 10.97 18.57 10.09
N PRO A 99 10.26 19.72 10.19
CA PRO A 99 10.78 21.01 9.77
C PRO A 99 11.98 21.52 10.57
N SER A 100 12.32 20.88 11.69
CA SER A 100 13.50 21.25 12.47
C SER A 100 14.81 20.74 11.87
N VAL A 101 14.75 19.78 10.94
CA VAL A 101 15.91 19.20 10.30
C VAL A 101 16.39 20.10 9.17
N GLU A 102 17.63 20.61 9.30
CA GLU A 102 18.31 21.39 8.25
C GLU A 102 18.97 20.48 7.21
N LYS A 103 19.57 19.37 7.65
CA LYS A 103 20.28 18.43 6.77
C LYS A 103 20.28 17.01 7.32
N LEU A 104 20.03 16.06 6.43
CA LEU A 104 20.21 14.64 6.68
C LEU A 104 20.81 14.01 5.42
N CYS A 105 22.00 13.44 5.51
CA CYS A 105 22.63 12.78 4.37
C CYS A 105 23.57 11.65 4.84
N PHE A 106 23.85 10.73 3.92
CA PHE A 106 24.85 9.70 4.14
C PHE A 106 26.22 10.23 3.71
N VAL A 107 27.23 10.01 4.54
CA VAL A 107 28.62 10.35 4.26
C VAL A 107 29.46 9.10 4.35
N GLU A 108 30.39 8.94 3.41
CA GLU A 108 31.38 7.85 3.45
C GLU A 108 32.65 8.35 4.12
N LYS A 109 33.06 7.68 5.18
CA LYS A 109 34.30 7.94 5.88
C LYS A 109 35.00 6.61 6.18
N GLU A 110 36.27 6.47 5.74
CA GLU A 110 37.11 5.32 6.04
C GLU A 110 36.50 3.96 5.68
N GLN A 111 35.71 3.89 4.57
CA GLN A 111 34.97 2.72 4.10
C GLN A 111 33.70 2.40 4.93
N GLU A 112 33.35 3.22 5.92
CA GLU A 112 32.09 3.12 6.65
C GLU A 112 31.12 4.20 6.21
N ARG A 113 29.84 3.82 6.15
CA ARG A 113 28.76 4.72 5.78
C ARG A 113 28.13 5.27 7.04
N GLN A 114 28.33 6.57 7.28
CA GLN A 114 27.80 7.30 8.41
C GLN A 114 26.63 8.18 8.00
N ILE A 115 25.81 8.62 8.96
CA ILE A 115 24.70 9.54 8.76
C ILE A 115 25.06 10.88 9.37
N TYR A 116 25.00 11.93 8.57
CA TYR A 116 25.14 13.30 9.05
C TYR A 116 23.75 13.89 9.24
N LEU A 117 23.44 14.28 10.47
CA LEU A 117 22.20 14.93 10.88
C LEU A 117 22.52 16.32 11.44
N LYS A 118 21.77 17.33 10.99
CA LYS A 118 21.87 18.70 11.51
C LYS A 118 20.47 19.30 11.65
N PHE A 119 20.22 19.91 12.78
CA PHE A 119 19.02 20.71 13.02
C PHE A 119 19.33 22.19 12.84
N PHE A 120 18.32 22.99 12.54
CA PHE A 120 18.48 24.44 12.45
C PHE A 120 18.99 25.00 13.77
N GLY A 121 20.02 25.84 13.68
CA GLY A 121 20.64 26.48 14.83
C GLY A 121 21.48 25.60 15.76
N SER A 122 21.80 24.36 15.34
CA SER A 122 22.68 23.46 16.09
C SER A 122 23.88 23.00 15.28
N ASP A 123 24.87 22.45 15.93
CA ASP A 123 25.98 21.77 15.29
C ASP A 123 25.52 20.44 14.68
N GLY A 124 26.19 20.01 13.62
CA GLY A 124 25.91 18.72 12.97
C GLY A 124 26.42 17.54 13.80
N ILE A 125 25.69 16.43 13.73
CA ILE A 125 25.96 15.18 14.43
C ILE A 125 26.29 14.10 13.41
N LEU A 126 27.33 13.33 13.65
CA LEU A 126 27.67 12.13 12.88
C LEU A 126 27.18 10.90 13.67
N LEU A 127 26.37 10.07 13.01
CA LEU A 127 25.83 8.83 13.55
C LEU A 127 26.45 7.65 12.78
N ASN A 128 26.85 6.63 13.52
CA ASN A 128 27.48 5.44 12.91
C ASN A 128 26.43 4.45 12.40
N HIS A 129 25.26 4.41 13.07
CA HIS A 129 24.21 3.46 12.75
C HIS A 129 22.86 4.16 12.57
N ALA A 130 22.00 3.59 11.71
CA ALA A 130 20.69 4.17 11.42
C ALA A 130 19.70 4.12 12.60
N ASP A 131 19.88 3.19 13.53
CA ASP A 131 19.09 3.09 14.75
C ASP A 131 19.33 4.25 15.73
N GLU A 132 20.49 4.89 15.67
CA GLU A 132 20.78 6.08 16.47
C GLU A 132 19.87 7.28 16.11
N LEU A 133 19.30 7.31 14.89
CA LEU A 133 18.31 8.32 14.50
C LEU A 133 17.11 8.35 15.45
N ASN A 134 16.75 7.22 16.05
CA ASN A 134 15.64 7.14 17.02
C ASN A 134 15.87 7.98 18.29
N GLN A 135 17.10 8.40 18.56
CA GLN A 135 17.42 9.28 19.70
C GLN A 135 17.14 10.76 19.39
N PHE A 136 17.08 11.11 18.11
CA PHE A 136 16.99 12.49 17.63
C PHE A 136 15.69 12.79 16.89
N LEU A 137 15.12 11.81 16.18
CA LEU A 137 13.91 11.97 15.37
C LEU A 137 12.75 11.21 16.00
N SER A 138 11.54 11.72 15.81
CA SER A 138 10.34 11.01 16.24
C SER A 138 10.16 9.70 15.48
N SER A 139 9.49 8.73 16.10
CA SER A 139 9.14 7.47 15.43
C SER A 139 8.27 7.70 14.18
N GLY A 140 7.42 8.73 14.22
CA GLY A 140 6.61 9.15 13.07
C GLY A 140 7.47 9.68 11.92
N THR A 141 8.51 10.50 12.22
CA THR A 141 9.45 11.00 11.22
C THR A 141 10.19 9.85 10.54
N ILE A 142 10.72 8.89 11.32
CA ILE A 142 11.46 7.74 10.78
C ILE A 142 10.56 6.85 9.94
N LYS A 143 9.36 6.52 10.43
CA LYS A 143 8.38 5.73 9.68
C LYS A 143 7.93 6.45 8.42
N GLY A 144 7.73 7.77 8.50
CA GLY A 144 7.43 8.60 7.34
C GLY A 144 8.52 8.52 6.27
N MET A 145 9.78 8.67 6.65
CA MET A 145 10.91 8.53 5.72
C MET A 145 10.91 7.14 5.03
N ILE A 146 10.65 6.08 5.79
CA ILE A 146 10.56 4.71 5.25
C ILE A 146 9.39 4.60 4.26
N ALA A 147 8.21 5.08 4.64
CA ALA A 147 7.01 5.02 3.81
C ALA A 147 7.19 5.78 2.48
N PHE A 148 7.71 7.01 2.53
CA PHE A 148 7.98 7.80 1.32
C PHE A 148 9.08 7.20 0.46
N SER A 149 10.10 6.58 1.07
CA SER A 149 11.14 5.86 0.32
C SER A 149 10.56 4.66 -0.43
N MET A 150 9.73 3.85 0.24
CA MET A 150 9.02 2.73 -0.41
C MET A 150 8.09 3.22 -1.52
N ALA A 151 7.37 4.31 -1.27
CA ALA A 151 6.50 4.92 -2.27
C ALA A 151 7.30 5.38 -3.49
N GLN A 152 8.44 6.05 -3.31
CA GLN A 152 9.31 6.46 -4.42
C GLN A 152 9.80 5.29 -5.26
N ASP A 153 10.17 4.18 -4.63
CA ASP A 153 10.59 2.98 -5.36
C ASP A 153 9.44 2.44 -6.23
N VAL A 154 8.24 2.35 -5.66
CA VAL A 154 7.05 1.86 -6.38
C VAL A 154 6.62 2.83 -7.49
N LEU A 155 6.66 4.15 -7.24
CA LEU A 155 6.33 5.16 -8.24
C LEU A 155 7.32 5.18 -9.41
N LYS A 156 8.61 4.91 -9.15
CA LYS A 156 9.67 4.87 -10.18
C LYS A 156 9.71 3.57 -10.99
N LYS A 157 9.32 2.46 -10.39
CA LYS A 157 9.49 1.11 -11.00
C LYS A 157 8.17 0.44 -11.35
N GLY A 158 7.05 0.99 -10.90
CA GLY A 158 5.78 0.29 -10.86
C GLY A 158 5.71 -0.71 -9.70
N GLY A 159 4.63 -1.48 -9.61
CA GLY A 159 4.43 -2.48 -8.56
C GLY A 159 3.46 -2.04 -7.48
N TYR A 160 3.61 -2.58 -6.27
CA TYR A 160 2.64 -2.43 -5.18
C TYR A 160 3.31 -1.93 -3.91
N LEU A 161 2.67 -0.97 -3.25
CA LEU A 161 2.91 -0.61 -1.86
C LEU A 161 1.69 -1.01 -1.03
N ILE A 162 1.87 -1.87 -0.05
CA ILE A 162 0.81 -2.34 0.85
C ILE A 162 1.07 -1.76 2.23
N MET A 163 0.09 -0.99 2.75
CA MET A 163 0.18 -0.35 4.06
C MET A 163 -1.03 -0.71 4.91
N ASP A 164 -0.78 -1.28 6.07
CA ASP A 164 -1.83 -1.57 7.05
C ASP A 164 -1.90 -0.43 8.05
N GLU A 165 -3.14 0.07 8.29
CA GLU A 165 -3.39 1.22 9.15
C GLU A 165 -2.51 2.42 8.77
N ILE A 166 -2.73 2.95 7.54
CA ILE A 166 -1.87 3.99 6.94
C ILE A 166 -1.71 5.23 7.84
N GLU A 167 -2.72 5.50 8.70
CA GLU A 167 -2.68 6.57 9.69
C GLU A 167 -1.79 6.26 10.90
N ASN A 168 -1.35 5.03 11.05
CA ASN A 168 -0.61 4.63 12.23
C ASN A 168 0.75 5.34 12.25
N HIS A 169 0.94 6.23 13.21
CA HIS A 169 2.11 7.09 13.37
C HIS A 169 2.21 8.29 12.40
N PHE A 170 1.20 8.54 11.58
CA PHE A 170 1.17 9.69 10.67
C PHE A 170 0.02 10.62 11.02
N ASN A 171 0.25 11.92 10.85
CA ASN A 171 -0.83 12.88 10.86
C ASN A 171 -1.58 12.85 9.51
N LYS A 172 -2.77 13.45 9.47
CA LYS A 172 -3.63 13.47 8.29
C LYS A 172 -2.94 14.06 7.06
N GLU A 173 -2.11 15.08 7.23
CA GLU A 173 -1.40 15.76 6.13
C GLU A 173 -0.37 14.85 5.45
N ILE A 174 0.35 14.06 6.25
CA ILE A 174 1.33 13.08 5.73
C ILE A 174 0.61 12.02 4.91
N VAL A 175 -0.51 11.50 5.43
CA VAL A 175 -1.32 10.50 4.71
C VAL A 175 -1.84 11.08 3.40
N ALA A 176 -2.48 12.25 3.43
CA ALA A 176 -3.02 12.91 2.25
C ALA A 176 -1.93 13.16 1.19
N THR A 177 -0.74 13.60 1.61
CA THR A 177 0.38 13.83 0.69
C THR A 177 0.86 12.53 0.05
N LEU A 178 0.96 11.44 0.82
CA LEU A 178 1.32 10.13 0.29
C LEU A 178 0.30 9.64 -0.76
N LEU A 179 -0.99 9.79 -0.48
CA LEU A 179 -2.06 9.43 -1.41
C LEU A 179 -1.98 10.24 -2.70
N ARG A 180 -1.79 11.56 -2.60
CA ARG A 180 -1.66 12.45 -3.76
C ARG A 180 -0.50 12.05 -4.68
N PHE A 181 0.60 11.53 -4.13
CA PHE A 181 1.72 11.04 -4.95
C PHE A 181 1.30 9.88 -5.86
N PHE A 182 0.48 8.96 -5.36
CA PHE A 182 -0.04 7.86 -6.18
C PHE A 182 -1.14 8.29 -7.15
N MET A 183 -1.87 9.36 -6.83
CA MET A 183 -2.94 9.92 -7.68
C MET A 183 -2.41 10.83 -8.80
N ASP A 184 -1.21 11.41 -8.63
CA ASP A 184 -0.60 12.26 -9.64
C ASP A 184 -0.01 11.43 -10.79
N ALA A 185 -0.61 11.54 -11.98
CA ALA A 185 -0.19 10.79 -13.17
C ALA A 185 1.24 11.10 -13.63
N LYS A 186 1.80 12.26 -13.27
CA LYS A 186 3.19 12.61 -13.60
C LYS A 186 4.18 11.92 -12.68
N LEU A 187 3.87 11.88 -11.39
CA LEU A 187 4.69 11.20 -10.38
C LEU A 187 4.55 9.69 -10.52
N ASN A 188 3.35 9.20 -10.78
CA ASN A 188 3.02 7.78 -10.93
C ASN A 188 2.99 7.33 -12.40
N SER A 189 4.00 7.69 -13.17
CA SER A 189 4.06 7.37 -14.61
C SER A 189 4.27 5.88 -14.91
N HIS A 190 4.72 5.09 -13.95
CA HIS A 190 4.92 3.64 -14.09
C HIS A 190 3.77 2.80 -13.51
N GLY A 191 2.66 3.43 -13.12
CA GLY A 191 1.47 2.72 -12.66
C GLY A 191 1.64 2.00 -11.32
N GLY A 192 2.40 2.59 -10.39
CA GLY A 192 2.49 2.08 -9.03
C GLY A 192 1.13 2.07 -8.34
N ILE A 193 0.87 1.05 -7.55
CA ILE A 193 -0.41 0.84 -6.86
C ILE A 193 -0.20 0.90 -5.35
N LEU A 194 -0.99 1.73 -4.67
CA LEU A 194 -1.08 1.77 -3.22
C LEU A 194 -2.33 1.01 -2.76
N ILE A 195 -2.14 0.01 -1.91
CA ILE A 195 -3.21 -0.71 -1.22
C ILE A 195 -3.04 -0.45 0.27
N PHE A 196 -4.08 0.04 0.92
CA PHE A 196 -3.99 0.34 2.35
C PHE A 196 -5.29 0.08 3.09
N THR A 197 -5.18 -0.13 4.40
CA THR A 197 -6.30 -0.09 5.34
C THR A 197 -6.25 1.19 6.15
N THR A 198 -7.42 1.65 6.61
CA THR A 198 -7.52 2.82 7.46
C THR A 198 -8.78 2.78 8.33
N HIS A 199 -8.71 3.40 9.50
CA HIS A 199 -9.85 3.69 10.37
C HIS A 199 -10.32 5.15 10.25
N TYR A 200 -9.67 5.98 9.43
CA TYR A 200 -10.03 7.39 9.24
C TYR A 200 -10.99 7.56 8.06
N PRO A 201 -12.31 7.73 8.31
CA PRO A 201 -13.29 7.94 7.25
C PRO A 201 -13.02 9.23 6.46
N GLU A 202 -12.34 10.23 7.06
CA GLU A 202 -11.99 11.50 6.44
C GLU A 202 -11.02 11.34 5.26
N ILE A 203 -10.33 10.22 5.15
CA ILE A 203 -9.48 9.91 3.98
C ILE A 203 -10.36 9.76 2.71
N LEU A 204 -11.64 9.42 2.87
CA LEU A 204 -12.56 9.34 1.73
C LEU A 204 -12.75 10.68 1.01
N ASP A 205 -12.54 11.80 1.70
CA ASP A 205 -12.63 13.14 1.11
C ASP A 205 -11.51 13.41 0.08
N GLU A 206 -10.40 12.66 0.15
CA GLU A 206 -9.30 12.75 -0.82
C GLU A 206 -9.62 12.00 -2.14
N TYR A 207 -10.72 11.23 -2.20
CA TYR A 207 -11.05 10.42 -3.37
C TYR A 207 -12.32 10.87 -4.06
N GLU A 208 -12.23 11.14 -5.35
CA GLU A 208 -13.40 11.33 -6.22
C GLU A 208 -14.06 10.00 -6.65
N ARG A 209 -13.35 8.89 -6.47
CA ARG A 209 -13.75 7.56 -6.96
C ARG A 209 -14.04 6.60 -5.82
N ASN A 210 -15.21 5.97 -5.87
CA ASN A 210 -15.69 5.02 -4.84
C ASN A 210 -15.49 3.55 -5.25
N ASP A 211 -15.02 3.29 -6.47
CA ASP A 211 -14.91 1.93 -7.04
C ASP A 211 -13.69 1.15 -6.54
N ALA A 212 -12.70 1.83 -5.95
CA ALA A 212 -11.53 1.23 -5.31
C ALA A 212 -11.64 1.14 -3.78
N ILE A 213 -12.78 1.53 -3.21
CA ILE A 213 -12.99 1.58 -1.76
C ILE A 213 -13.84 0.39 -1.31
N TYR A 214 -13.36 -0.32 -0.30
CA TYR A 214 -14.05 -1.46 0.31
C TYR A 214 -14.29 -1.21 1.79
N ILE A 215 -15.53 -1.42 2.23
CA ILE A 215 -15.91 -1.37 3.64
C ILE A 215 -15.78 -2.77 4.23
N LEU A 216 -14.89 -2.92 5.21
CA LEU A 216 -14.71 -4.17 5.93
C LEU A 216 -15.64 -4.22 7.14
N ARG A 217 -16.32 -5.34 7.32
CA ARG A 217 -17.19 -5.60 8.47
C ARG A 217 -16.85 -6.95 9.08
N ASN A 218 -16.84 -6.98 10.40
CA ASN A 218 -16.68 -8.22 11.16
C ASN A 218 -17.97 -8.54 11.91
N GLN A 219 -18.92 -9.19 11.22
CA GLN A 219 -20.20 -9.65 11.75
C GLN A 219 -20.36 -11.13 11.39
N ASN A 220 -20.04 -12.03 12.32
CA ASN A 220 -20.01 -13.50 12.09
C ASN A 220 -19.04 -13.93 10.98
N GLY A 221 -17.91 -13.22 10.84
CA GLY A 221 -16.90 -13.37 9.81
C GLY A 221 -16.58 -12.03 9.14
N ILE A 222 -15.43 -11.97 8.47
CA ILE A 222 -14.99 -10.76 7.76
C ILE A 222 -15.63 -10.72 6.39
N THR A 223 -16.35 -9.63 6.09
CA THR A 223 -16.90 -9.34 4.77
C THR A 223 -16.30 -8.05 4.24
N ALA A 224 -16.14 -7.98 2.92
CA ALA A 224 -15.67 -6.79 2.21
C ALA A 224 -16.73 -6.36 1.19
N GLU A 225 -17.25 -5.16 1.32
CA GLU A 225 -18.30 -4.62 0.43
C GLU A 225 -17.77 -3.40 -0.31
N ASN A 226 -17.85 -3.41 -1.63
CA ASN A 226 -17.41 -2.28 -2.45
C ASN A 226 -18.35 -1.08 -2.26
N LEU A 227 -17.78 0.09 -1.95
CA LEU A 227 -18.54 1.32 -1.66
C LEU A 227 -19.43 1.75 -2.85
N SER A 228 -18.92 1.65 -4.08
CA SER A 228 -19.70 1.98 -5.27
C SER A 228 -20.93 1.08 -5.44
N ALA A 229 -20.83 -0.19 -5.07
CA ALA A 229 -21.96 -1.12 -5.10
C ALA A 229 -22.98 -0.79 -3.99
N LEU A 230 -22.51 -0.47 -2.79
CA LEU A 230 -23.37 -0.05 -1.67
C LEU A 230 -24.16 1.21 -2.00
N ILE A 231 -23.51 2.23 -2.55
CA ILE A 231 -24.17 3.50 -2.95
C ILE A 231 -25.24 3.22 -4.01
N LYS A 232 -24.93 2.39 -5.02
CA LYS A 232 -25.90 2.01 -6.04
C LYS A 232 -27.11 1.27 -5.44
N ALA A 233 -26.87 0.32 -4.55
CA ALA A 233 -27.93 -0.43 -3.87
C ALA A 233 -28.83 0.49 -3.02
N ALA A 234 -28.25 1.42 -2.27
CA ALA A 234 -28.98 2.42 -1.48
C ALA A 234 -29.86 3.32 -2.38
N TYR A 235 -29.27 3.86 -3.45
CA TYR A 235 -29.99 4.70 -4.42
C TYR A 235 -31.23 4.00 -5.02
N TRP A 236 -31.08 2.73 -5.44
CA TRP A 236 -32.18 1.95 -5.97
C TRP A 236 -33.24 1.65 -4.90
N LYS A 237 -32.82 1.35 -3.67
CA LYS A 237 -33.77 1.08 -2.57
C LYS A 237 -34.62 2.29 -2.26
N GLU A 238 -34.08 3.49 -2.17
CA GLU A 238 -34.80 4.74 -1.98
C GLU A 238 -35.79 5.00 -3.14
N ARG A 239 -35.33 4.81 -4.38
CA ARG A 239 -36.16 5.04 -5.56
C ARG A 239 -37.34 4.05 -5.65
N PHE A 240 -37.13 2.79 -5.30
CA PHE A 240 -38.21 1.79 -5.22
C PHE A 240 -39.18 2.07 -4.08
N GLN A 241 -38.73 2.60 -2.96
CA GLN A 241 -39.63 3.02 -1.87
C GLN A 241 -40.48 4.22 -2.27
N ALA A 242 -39.92 5.18 -2.99
CA ALA A 242 -40.62 6.33 -3.52
C ALA A 242 -41.65 5.99 -4.64
N MET A 243 -41.50 4.85 -5.31
CA MET A 243 -42.38 4.36 -6.37
C MET A 243 -43.52 3.47 -5.86
N ARG A 244 -43.60 3.15 -4.54
CA ARG A 244 -44.76 2.44 -4.02
C ARG A 244 -45.95 3.33 -4.09
N PRO A 245 -47.10 2.90 -4.73
CA PRO A 245 -48.31 3.68 -4.73
C PRO A 245 -48.77 3.88 -3.28
N ILE A 246 -49.13 5.12 -2.98
CA ILE A 246 -49.81 5.44 -1.73
C ILE A 246 -51.07 4.58 -1.75
N SER A 247 -51.14 3.55 -0.92
CA SER A 247 -52.38 2.80 -0.72
C SER A 247 -53.41 3.76 -0.12
N VAL A 248 -54.41 4.07 -0.93
CA VAL A 248 -55.62 4.80 -0.55
C VAL A 248 -56.50 3.89 0.30
#